data_81f4ce1dc119d765d6a808fdc0c77576
#
_entry.id   81f4ce1dc119d765d6a808fdc0c77576
#
_cell.length_a   1.000
_cell.length_b   1.000
_cell.length_c   1.000
_cell.angle_alpha   90.00
_cell.angle_beta   90.00
_cell.angle_gamma   90.00
#
_symmetry.space_group_name_H-M   'P 1'
#
loop_
_entity.id
_entity.type
_entity.pdbx_description
1 polymer ?
#
loop_
_entity_poly.entity_id
_entity_poly.type
_entity_poly.pdbx_seq_one_letter_code
_entity_poly.pdbx_strand_id
1 'polypeptide(L)'
;KALVVKFKGIKPNLNNPADIATLNRIGVKYHKEMHDLDEKQNGMRKIGTANTILVMNKYDLLPTRNFQTGGDPDAVKVSPEVFITQYLTQGLHDGCWYGCTMSCAKAADHFKLLTGPYAGQCVTVDGPEYECVAGLGSNLGIFDPQAILEQNFYCDTYGIDLISYATTVAFIMECYQRGQISQEDMGGLDLCFGNAAASLELLHQMSRGEGFGPLAGLGIRRLKKEFVERFGADPRLLEDIGMENKGLE
;
A
#
# COMPACT_ATOMS: atom_id res chain seq x y z
N LYS A 1 -10.32 19.54 -2.22
CA LYS A 1 -10.71 20.21 -0.97
C LYS A 1 -9.47 20.41 -0.13
N ALA A 2 -9.36 21.52 0.60
CA ALA A 2 -8.24 21.84 1.47
C ALA A 2 -8.74 22.30 2.85
N LEU A 3 -7.97 21.98 3.89
CA LEU A 3 -8.13 22.50 5.23
C LEU A 3 -6.99 23.47 5.52
N VAL A 4 -7.31 24.73 5.77
CA VAL A 4 -6.33 25.73 6.17
C VAL A 4 -6.49 26.00 7.67
N VAL A 5 -5.43 25.73 8.45
CA VAL A 5 -5.42 25.94 9.89
C VAL A 5 -4.51 27.13 10.21
N LYS A 6 -5.07 28.17 10.85
CA LYS A 6 -4.30 29.31 11.36
C LYS A 6 -4.18 29.19 12.88
N PHE A 7 -2.96 29.19 13.37
CA PHE A 7 -2.69 29.20 14.80
C PHE A 7 -2.50 30.61 15.30
N LYS A 8 -3.17 30.96 16.39
CA LYS A 8 -3.02 32.23 17.07
C LYS A 8 -2.27 32.01 18.40
N GLY A 9 -0.98 32.17 18.36
CA GLY A 9 -0.08 31.99 19.47
C GLY A 9 0.44 30.55 19.62
N ILE A 10 1.68 30.45 20.05
CA ILE A 10 2.34 29.19 20.41
C ILE A 10 2.30 29.12 21.95
N LYS A 11 1.60 28.17 22.51
CA LYS A 11 1.81 27.79 23.90
C LYS A 11 3.01 26.85 23.96
N PRO A 12 4.11 27.25 24.58
CA PRO A 12 5.19 26.32 24.84
C PRO A 12 4.63 25.20 25.74
N ASN A 13 4.88 23.96 25.29
CA ASN A 13 4.59 22.76 26.06
C ASN A 13 3.10 22.39 26.17
N LEU A 14 2.51 21.93 25.09
CA LEU A 14 1.17 21.32 25.09
C LEU A 14 1.13 19.97 25.84
N ASN A 15 2.27 19.29 25.93
CA ASN A 15 2.45 18.07 26.71
C ASN A 15 3.19 18.46 28.01
N ASN A 16 2.56 18.28 29.14
CA ASN A 16 3.16 18.49 30.43
C ASN A 16 3.43 17.15 31.12
N PRO A 17 4.53 16.45 30.77
CA PRO A 17 4.84 15.17 31.40
C PRO A 17 5.12 15.37 32.89
N ALA A 18 4.70 14.41 33.71
CA ALA A 18 4.86 14.47 35.16
C ALA A 18 6.34 14.54 35.57
N ASP A 19 7.23 13.95 34.81
CA ASP A 19 8.68 13.95 35.05
C ASP A 19 9.46 14.11 33.76
N ILE A 20 9.78 15.34 33.40
CA ILE A 20 10.54 15.71 32.20
C ILE A 20 11.97 15.16 32.24
N ALA A 21 12.62 15.14 33.41
CA ALA A 21 13.99 14.68 33.56
C ALA A 21 14.08 13.17 33.26
N THR A 22 13.18 12.38 33.83
CA THR A 22 13.11 10.93 33.52
C THR A 22 12.73 10.67 32.09
N LEU A 23 11.77 11.40 31.51
CA LEU A 23 11.39 11.27 30.11
C LEU A 23 12.59 11.49 29.18
N ASN A 24 13.33 12.59 29.38
CA ASN A 24 14.51 12.91 28.57
C ASN A 24 15.61 11.85 28.72
N ARG A 25 15.89 11.41 29.95
CA ARG A 25 16.90 10.37 30.20
C ARG A 25 16.55 9.05 29.50
N ILE A 26 15.31 8.62 29.59
CA ILE A 26 14.82 7.39 28.94
C ILE A 26 14.84 7.56 27.44
N GLY A 27 14.37 8.68 26.91
CA GLY A 27 14.37 8.97 25.47
C GLY A 27 15.77 8.93 24.88
N VAL A 28 16.74 9.61 25.49
CA VAL A 28 18.14 9.61 25.05
C VAL A 28 18.73 8.20 25.09
N LYS A 29 18.46 7.44 26.14
CA LYS A 29 18.95 6.06 26.28
C LYS A 29 18.46 5.18 25.13
N TYR A 30 17.16 5.10 24.91
CA TYR A 30 16.61 4.21 23.88
C TYR A 30 16.86 4.70 22.45
N HIS A 31 16.94 6.03 22.25
CA HIS A 31 17.37 6.58 20.98
C HIS A 31 18.78 6.10 20.63
N LYS A 32 19.70 6.13 21.59
CA LYS A 32 21.06 5.63 21.41
C LYS A 32 21.09 4.11 21.17
N GLU A 33 20.36 3.34 21.97
CA GLU A 33 20.29 1.88 21.80
C GLU A 33 19.81 1.49 20.39
N MET A 34 18.75 2.13 19.88
CA MET A 34 18.29 1.88 18.50
C MET A 34 19.28 2.32 17.43
N HIS A 35 19.96 3.44 17.65
CA HIS A 35 20.99 3.93 16.74
C HIS A 35 22.18 2.98 16.65
N ASP A 36 22.58 2.39 17.76
CA ASP A 36 23.75 1.52 17.87
C ASP A 36 23.50 0.07 17.40
N LEU A 37 22.23 -0.28 17.02
CA LEU A 37 21.94 -1.58 16.42
C LEU A 37 22.72 -1.79 15.12
N ASP A 38 23.31 -2.95 14.97
CA ASP A 38 24.02 -3.32 13.74
C ASP A 38 23.04 -3.61 12.57
N GLU A 39 23.60 -3.76 11.37
CA GLU A 39 22.79 -3.98 10.16
C GLU A 39 21.95 -5.27 10.22
N LYS A 40 22.40 -6.30 10.95
CA LYS A 40 21.68 -7.56 11.08
C LYS A 40 20.49 -7.41 12.03
N GLN A 41 20.67 -6.63 13.10
CA GLN A 41 19.63 -6.35 14.09
C GLN A 41 18.62 -5.31 13.59
N ASN A 42 19.05 -4.42 12.70
CA ASN A 42 18.22 -3.33 12.19
C ASN A 42 18.05 -3.38 10.66
N GLY A 43 17.52 -4.47 10.15
CA GLY A 43 17.14 -4.61 8.73
C GLY A 43 16.14 -3.55 8.27
N MET A 44 15.26 -3.10 9.17
CA MET A 44 14.28 -2.04 8.89
C MET A 44 14.95 -0.73 8.47
N ARG A 45 16.04 -0.32 9.13
CA ARG A 45 16.78 0.91 8.75
C ARG A 45 17.39 0.82 7.37
N LYS A 46 17.89 -0.36 7.01
CA LYS A 46 18.60 -0.59 5.74
C LYS A 46 17.64 -0.76 4.57
N ILE A 47 16.60 -1.53 4.78
CA ILE A 47 15.74 -2.08 3.73
C ILE A 47 14.33 -1.46 3.75
N GLY A 48 13.91 -0.96 4.91
CA GLY A 48 12.54 -0.56 5.15
C GLY A 48 11.65 -1.73 5.59
N THR A 49 10.35 -1.47 5.68
CA THR A 49 9.36 -2.46 6.15
C THR A 49 9.16 -3.61 5.16
N ALA A 50 9.47 -3.41 3.87
CA ALA A 50 9.48 -4.48 2.86
C ALA A 50 10.42 -5.66 3.23
N ASN A 51 11.35 -5.46 4.19
CA ASN A 51 12.18 -6.52 4.76
C ASN A 51 11.38 -7.71 5.30
N THR A 52 10.12 -7.54 5.63
CA THR A 52 9.28 -8.58 6.20
C THR A 52 8.59 -9.48 5.17
N ILE A 53 8.59 -9.12 3.88
CA ILE A 53 7.86 -9.86 2.83
C ILE A 53 8.20 -11.35 2.80
N LEU A 54 9.48 -11.71 2.71
CA LEU A 54 9.87 -13.13 2.65
C LEU A 54 9.64 -13.87 3.97
N VAL A 55 9.70 -13.16 5.09
CA VAL A 55 9.38 -13.74 6.41
C VAL A 55 7.90 -14.05 6.48
N MET A 56 7.03 -13.12 6.08
CA MET A 56 5.59 -13.33 6.03
C MET A 56 5.22 -14.46 5.08
N ASN A 57 5.83 -14.49 3.89
CA ASN A 57 5.63 -15.58 2.93
C ASN A 57 6.01 -16.95 3.49
N LYS A 58 7.13 -17.02 4.22
CA LYS A 58 7.61 -18.28 4.83
C LYS A 58 6.67 -18.85 5.89
N TYR A 59 5.95 -17.99 6.59
CA TYR A 59 5.05 -18.38 7.69
C TYR A 59 3.57 -18.38 7.28
N ASP A 60 3.27 -18.33 5.98
CA ASP A 60 1.90 -18.28 5.45
C ASP A 60 1.08 -17.09 6.00
N LEU A 61 1.74 -15.93 6.13
CA LEU A 61 1.17 -14.69 6.65
C LEU A 61 1.16 -13.55 5.60
N LEU A 62 1.65 -13.80 4.38
CA LEU A 62 1.65 -12.82 3.30
C LEU A 62 0.28 -12.81 2.60
N PRO A 63 -0.50 -11.72 2.67
CA PRO A 63 -1.76 -11.64 1.95
C PRO A 63 -1.56 -11.93 0.46
N THR A 64 -2.28 -12.91 -0.06
CA THR A 64 -2.14 -13.33 -1.46
C THR A 64 -3.51 -13.57 -2.08
N ARG A 65 -3.78 -12.89 -3.20
CA ARG A 65 -5.04 -12.98 -3.98
C ARG A 65 -6.28 -12.85 -3.09
N ASN A 66 -6.49 -11.68 -2.50
CA ASN A 66 -7.56 -11.39 -1.54
C ASN A 66 -7.56 -12.37 -0.35
N PHE A 67 -6.39 -12.61 0.23
CA PHE A 67 -6.19 -13.51 1.37
C PHE A 67 -6.60 -14.97 1.14
N GLN A 68 -6.74 -15.42 -0.13
CA GLN A 68 -7.02 -16.82 -0.45
C GLN A 68 -5.91 -17.76 0.02
N THR A 69 -4.67 -17.25 0.04
CA THR A 69 -3.50 -17.95 0.60
C THR A 69 -2.63 -17.01 1.40
N GLY A 70 -1.79 -17.57 2.26
CA GLY A 70 -0.82 -16.80 3.07
C GLY A 70 0.56 -16.70 2.46
N GLY A 71 0.75 -17.14 1.20
CA GLY A 71 2.03 -17.08 0.52
C GLY A 71 1.96 -17.52 -0.95
N ASP A 72 3.02 -17.18 -1.69
CA ASP A 72 3.19 -17.53 -3.10
C ASP A 72 4.68 -17.72 -3.41
N PRO A 73 5.07 -18.72 -4.23
CA PRO A 73 6.47 -18.93 -4.65
C PRO A 73 7.08 -17.71 -5.36
N ASP A 74 6.25 -16.91 -6.05
CA ASP A 74 6.68 -15.73 -6.78
C ASP A 74 7.01 -14.53 -5.88
N ALA A 75 6.77 -14.61 -4.57
CA ALA A 75 7.14 -13.56 -3.61
C ALA A 75 8.64 -13.21 -3.65
N VAL A 76 9.48 -14.11 -4.13
CA VAL A 76 10.92 -13.85 -4.34
C VAL A 76 11.18 -12.77 -5.38
N LYS A 77 10.28 -12.55 -6.33
CA LYS A 77 10.38 -11.53 -7.37
C LYS A 77 10.19 -10.10 -6.83
N VAL A 78 9.56 -9.99 -5.68
CA VAL A 78 9.31 -8.74 -4.95
C VAL A 78 9.99 -8.75 -3.58
N SER A 79 11.11 -9.46 -3.49
CA SER A 79 11.90 -9.52 -2.28
C SER A 79 12.57 -8.19 -1.97
N PRO A 80 12.96 -7.95 -0.70
CA PRO A 80 13.70 -6.75 -0.31
C PRO A 80 14.95 -6.52 -1.16
N GLU A 81 15.66 -7.59 -1.50
CA GLU A 81 16.90 -7.54 -2.30
C GLU A 81 16.63 -6.98 -3.70
N VAL A 82 15.51 -7.32 -4.31
CA VAL A 82 15.12 -6.80 -5.63
C VAL A 82 14.94 -5.28 -5.55
N PHE A 83 14.21 -4.78 -4.55
CA PHE A 83 14.00 -3.35 -4.40
C PHE A 83 15.30 -2.61 -4.11
N ILE A 84 16.15 -3.11 -3.20
CA ILE A 84 17.44 -2.48 -2.86
C ILE A 84 18.34 -2.38 -4.08
N THR A 85 18.43 -3.44 -4.86
CA THR A 85 19.39 -3.49 -5.98
C THR A 85 18.94 -2.74 -7.21
N GLN A 86 17.63 -2.61 -7.43
CA GLN A 86 17.09 -2.08 -8.67
C GLN A 86 16.47 -0.68 -8.55
N TYR A 87 15.93 -0.34 -7.38
CA TYR A 87 15.07 0.84 -7.24
C TYR A 87 15.47 1.78 -6.11
N LEU A 88 15.89 1.26 -4.95
CA LEU A 88 16.12 2.12 -3.80
C LEU A 88 17.45 2.87 -3.91
N THR A 89 17.39 4.16 -3.64
CA THR A 89 18.60 4.99 -3.55
C THR A 89 19.33 4.68 -2.25
N GLN A 90 20.53 4.18 -2.37
CA GLN A 90 21.37 3.85 -1.21
C GLN A 90 21.67 5.10 -0.38
N GLY A 91 21.40 5.02 0.92
CA GLY A 91 21.80 6.02 1.89
C GLY A 91 20.77 7.07 2.29
N LEU A 92 19.60 7.10 1.71
CA LEU A 92 18.50 7.92 2.22
C LEU A 92 17.85 7.23 3.41
N HIS A 93 18.14 7.75 4.60
CA HIS A 93 17.45 7.37 5.83
C HIS A 93 16.36 8.40 6.06
N ASP A 94 15.12 8.01 5.80
CA ASP A 94 13.97 8.85 6.04
C ASP A 94 13.09 8.27 7.16
N GLY A 95 12.30 9.10 7.79
CA GLY A 95 11.44 8.72 8.90
C GLY A 95 10.16 9.54 8.91
N CYS A 96 9.09 8.93 9.43
CA CYS A 96 7.77 9.55 9.52
C CYS A 96 7.71 10.80 10.41
N TRP A 97 8.76 11.11 11.15
CA TRP A 97 8.89 12.32 11.97
C TRP A 97 10.36 12.66 12.21
N TYR A 98 10.60 13.94 12.54
CA TYR A 98 11.94 14.43 12.86
C TYR A 98 12.48 13.77 14.14
N GLY A 99 13.61 13.10 14.05
CA GLY A 99 14.25 12.38 15.17
C GLY A 99 13.93 10.89 15.24
N CYS A 100 13.27 10.31 14.25
CA CYS A 100 13.07 8.87 14.16
C CYS A 100 14.39 8.14 13.90
N THR A 101 14.85 7.33 14.87
CA THR A 101 16.08 6.54 14.73
C THR A 101 15.88 5.25 13.95
N MET A 102 14.65 4.78 13.80
CA MET A 102 14.37 3.60 12.99
C MET A 102 14.61 3.89 11.51
N SER A 103 14.20 5.06 11.01
CA SER A 103 14.40 5.50 9.62
C SER A 103 14.04 4.43 8.60
N CYS A 104 12.86 3.81 8.78
CA CYS A 104 12.41 2.70 7.95
C CYS A 104 11.78 3.15 6.62
N ALA A 105 11.42 4.40 6.48
CA ALA A 105 10.94 4.93 5.20
C ALA A 105 12.05 4.86 4.14
N LYS A 106 11.65 4.53 2.91
CA LYS A 106 12.53 4.38 1.76
C LYS A 106 11.94 5.11 0.57
N ALA A 107 12.77 5.41 -0.42
CA ALA A 107 12.32 6.00 -1.67
C ALA A 107 13.01 5.34 -2.87
N ALA A 108 12.24 5.15 -3.93
CA ALA A 108 12.76 4.78 -5.24
C ALA A 108 12.95 6.06 -6.04
N ASP A 109 14.20 6.43 -6.30
CA ASP A 109 14.55 7.65 -7.02
C ASP A 109 14.79 7.37 -8.51
N HIS A 110 14.60 8.38 -9.35
CA HIS A 110 14.69 8.24 -10.80
C HIS A 110 13.81 7.13 -11.40
N PHE A 111 12.70 6.82 -10.73
CA PHE A 111 11.77 5.81 -11.18
C PHE A 111 11.01 6.30 -12.43
N LYS A 112 11.06 5.51 -13.52
CA LYS A 112 10.40 5.86 -14.77
C LYS A 112 8.97 5.33 -14.80
N LEU A 113 8.01 6.24 -14.91
CA LEU A 113 6.59 5.91 -15.08
C LEU A 113 6.32 5.42 -16.51
N LEU A 114 5.50 4.38 -16.66
CA LEU A 114 5.15 3.76 -17.93
C LEU A 114 3.74 4.10 -18.39
N THR A 115 2.84 4.44 -17.47
CA THR A 115 1.42 4.67 -17.74
C THR A 115 0.95 6.05 -17.25
N GLY A 116 -0.33 6.35 -17.46
CA GLY A 116 -1.00 7.52 -16.92
C GLY A 116 -0.51 8.87 -17.45
N PRO A 117 -0.91 9.97 -16.77
CA PRO A 117 -0.64 11.33 -17.25
C PRO A 117 0.84 11.73 -17.18
N TYR A 118 1.65 10.99 -16.42
CA TYR A 118 3.08 11.25 -16.26
C TYR A 118 3.95 10.20 -16.94
N ALA A 119 3.39 9.38 -17.84
CA ALA A 119 4.14 8.36 -18.58
C ALA A 119 5.41 8.93 -19.23
N GLY A 120 6.51 8.21 -19.06
CA GLY A 120 7.83 8.60 -19.56
C GLY A 120 8.64 9.53 -18.66
N GLN A 121 8.03 10.11 -17.62
CA GLN A 121 8.74 10.95 -16.65
C GLN A 121 9.49 10.08 -15.64
N CYS A 122 10.62 10.61 -15.14
CA CYS A 122 11.33 10.05 -13.99
C CYS A 122 10.91 10.83 -12.74
N VAL A 123 10.52 10.09 -11.71
CA VAL A 123 9.99 10.61 -10.46
C VAL A 123 10.69 9.97 -9.26
N THR A 124 10.49 10.52 -8.07
CA THR A 124 10.78 9.85 -6.81
C THR A 124 9.49 9.24 -6.28
N VAL A 125 9.51 7.95 -5.97
CA VAL A 125 8.40 7.24 -5.34
C VAL A 125 8.71 7.08 -3.86
N ASP A 126 7.81 7.52 -2.99
CA ASP A 126 7.87 7.28 -1.54
C ASP A 126 7.47 5.81 -1.26
N GLY A 127 8.46 5.00 -0.97
CA GLY A 127 8.28 3.55 -0.81
C GLY A 127 9.35 2.73 -1.57
N PRO A 128 9.18 1.38 -1.62
CA PRO A 128 7.99 0.68 -1.14
C PRO A 128 8.03 0.38 0.37
N GLU A 129 6.89 0.48 0.99
CA GLU A 129 6.62 -0.07 2.32
C GLU A 129 6.10 -1.52 2.21
N TYR A 130 6.03 -2.24 3.34
CA TYR A 130 5.42 -3.57 3.38
C TYR A 130 4.00 -3.58 2.78
N GLU A 131 3.20 -2.60 3.17
CA GLU A 131 1.82 -2.44 2.72
C GLU A 131 1.72 -2.24 1.21
N CYS A 132 2.68 -1.52 0.61
CA CYS A 132 2.74 -1.36 -0.85
C CYS A 132 2.99 -2.70 -1.54
N VAL A 133 4.00 -3.45 -1.06
CA VAL A 133 4.39 -4.72 -1.68
C VAL A 133 3.36 -5.82 -1.43
N ALA A 134 2.83 -5.92 -0.22
CA ALA A 134 1.81 -6.89 0.13
C ALA A 134 0.46 -6.56 -0.51
N GLY A 135 0.01 -5.30 -0.41
CA GLY A 135 -1.29 -4.87 -0.90
C GLY A 135 -1.36 -4.83 -2.43
N LEU A 136 -0.53 -3.98 -3.06
CA LEU A 136 -0.52 -3.81 -4.52
C LEU A 136 0.17 -4.97 -5.26
N GLY A 137 0.94 -5.77 -4.53
CA GLY A 137 1.65 -6.93 -5.06
C GLY A 137 0.90 -8.23 -4.81
N SER A 138 1.31 -8.99 -3.79
CA SER A 138 0.82 -10.36 -3.57
C SER A 138 -0.70 -10.45 -3.40
N ASN A 139 -1.33 -9.47 -2.73
CA ASN A 139 -2.78 -9.48 -2.55
C ASN A 139 -3.57 -9.29 -3.87
N LEU A 140 -2.97 -8.66 -4.88
CA LEU A 140 -3.47 -8.60 -6.26
C LEU A 140 -2.90 -9.71 -7.16
N GLY A 141 -2.03 -10.58 -6.64
CA GLY A 141 -1.30 -11.58 -7.43
C GLY A 141 -0.26 -10.98 -8.37
N ILE A 142 0.15 -9.74 -8.15
CA ILE A 142 1.11 -8.99 -8.97
C ILE A 142 2.49 -9.10 -8.33
N PHE A 143 3.43 -9.78 -9.02
CA PHE A 143 4.80 -9.94 -8.56
C PHE A 143 5.79 -9.21 -9.48
N ASP A 144 5.44 -7.97 -9.83
CA ASP A 144 6.23 -7.05 -10.65
C ASP A 144 6.57 -5.78 -9.84
N PRO A 145 7.83 -5.58 -9.45
CA PRO A 145 8.26 -4.40 -8.69
C PRO A 145 7.97 -3.08 -9.39
N GLN A 146 8.09 -3.04 -10.73
CA GLN A 146 7.80 -1.84 -11.53
C GLN A 146 6.32 -1.45 -11.39
N ALA A 147 5.42 -2.42 -11.54
CA ALA A 147 3.98 -2.20 -11.44
C ALA A 147 3.56 -1.80 -10.01
N ILE A 148 4.17 -2.40 -8.99
CA ILE A 148 3.90 -2.06 -7.58
C ILE A 148 4.29 -0.62 -7.29
N LEU A 149 5.50 -0.20 -7.65
CA LEU A 149 5.98 1.17 -7.44
C LEU A 149 5.17 2.19 -8.24
N GLU A 150 4.77 1.86 -9.46
CA GLU A 150 3.95 2.75 -10.28
C GLU A 150 2.56 2.94 -9.69
N GLN A 151 1.91 1.88 -9.21
CA GLN A 151 0.64 1.98 -8.49
C GLN A 151 0.78 2.80 -7.20
N ASN A 152 1.86 2.58 -6.42
CA ASN A 152 2.16 3.37 -5.23
C ASN A 152 2.24 4.86 -5.56
N PHE A 153 3.05 5.23 -6.56
CA PHE A 153 3.17 6.62 -7.01
C PHE A 153 1.82 7.26 -7.36
N TYR A 154 0.99 6.54 -8.09
CA TYR A 154 -0.30 7.08 -8.51
C TYR A 154 -1.33 7.13 -7.37
N CYS A 155 -1.31 6.20 -6.42
CA CYS A 155 -2.12 6.30 -5.21
C CYS A 155 -1.81 7.60 -4.45
N ASP A 156 -0.53 7.88 -4.19
CA ASP A 156 -0.09 9.09 -3.51
C ASP A 156 -0.43 10.36 -4.31
N THR A 157 -0.15 10.35 -5.60
CA THR A 157 -0.39 11.49 -6.49
C THR A 157 -1.88 11.85 -6.59
N TYR A 158 -2.74 10.84 -6.61
CA TYR A 158 -4.19 11.03 -6.70
C TYR A 158 -4.87 11.24 -5.34
N GLY A 159 -4.13 11.05 -4.24
CA GLY A 159 -4.68 11.12 -2.88
C GLY A 159 -5.66 9.97 -2.59
N ILE A 160 -5.41 8.80 -3.17
CA ILE A 160 -6.15 7.57 -2.93
C ILE A 160 -5.35 6.75 -1.91
N ASP A 161 -5.99 6.37 -0.81
CA ASP A 161 -5.35 5.50 0.18
C ASP A 161 -4.99 4.15 -0.43
N LEU A 162 -3.71 3.83 -0.40
CA LEU A 162 -3.14 2.66 -1.04
C LEU A 162 -3.67 1.35 -0.43
N ILE A 163 -3.83 1.30 0.88
CA ILE A 163 -4.27 0.09 1.59
C ILE A 163 -5.71 -0.22 1.19
N SER A 164 -6.60 0.77 1.31
CA SER A 164 -8.01 0.64 0.91
C SER A 164 -8.17 0.34 -0.58
N TYR A 165 -7.34 0.97 -1.43
CA TYR A 165 -7.33 0.68 -2.87
C TYR A 165 -6.99 -0.78 -3.13
N ALA A 166 -5.86 -1.25 -2.59
CA ALA A 166 -5.36 -2.60 -2.82
C ALA A 166 -6.38 -3.67 -2.37
N THR A 167 -6.95 -3.50 -1.18
CA THR A 167 -7.93 -4.46 -0.64
C THR A 167 -9.23 -4.43 -1.43
N THR A 168 -9.70 -3.24 -1.83
CA THR A 168 -10.87 -3.10 -2.69
C THR A 168 -10.67 -3.77 -4.05
N VAL A 169 -9.52 -3.57 -4.69
CA VAL A 169 -9.22 -4.19 -5.99
C VAL A 169 -9.08 -5.70 -5.85
N ALA A 170 -8.45 -6.20 -4.80
CA ALA A 170 -8.36 -7.64 -4.52
C ALA A 170 -9.75 -8.28 -4.38
N PHE A 171 -10.66 -7.62 -3.66
CA PHE A 171 -12.07 -8.04 -3.56
C PHE A 171 -12.76 -8.08 -4.92
N ILE A 172 -12.59 -7.04 -5.76
CA ILE A 172 -13.17 -6.99 -7.11
C ILE A 172 -12.60 -8.13 -7.98
N MET A 173 -11.28 -8.36 -7.92
CA MET A 173 -10.64 -9.45 -8.65
C MET A 173 -11.18 -10.82 -8.23
N GLU A 174 -11.45 -11.04 -6.94
CA GLU A 174 -12.05 -12.29 -6.48
C GLU A 174 -13.52 -12.41 -6.90
N CYS A 175 -14.30 -11.32 -6.86
CA CYS A 175 -15.66 -11.31 -7.40
C CYS A 175 -15.68 -11.69 -8.88
N TYR A 176 -14.74 -11.18 -9.67
CA TYR A 176 -14.57 -11.53 -11.07
C TYR A 176 -14.17 -13.00 -11.25
N GLN A 177 -13.16 -13.46 -10.50
CA GLN A 177 -12.72 -14.86 -10.52
C GLN A 177 -13.83 -15.84 -10.20
N ARG A 178 -14.74 -15.47 -9.29
CA ARG A 178 -15.88 -16.29 -8.88
C ARG A 178 -17.14 -16.08 -9.72
N GLY A 179 -17.06 -15.31 -10.79
CA GLY A 179 -18.18 -15.06 -11.71
C GLY A 179 -19.33 -14.23 -11.10
N GLN A 180 -19.05 -13.43 -10.06
CA GLN A 180 -20.04 -12.53 -9.47
C GLN A 180 -20.23 -11.25 -10.26
N ILE A 181 -19.22 -10.88 -11.02
CA ILE A 181 -19.22 -9.77 -11.98
C ILE A 181 -18.48 -10.23 -13.24
N SER A 182 -18.83 -9.67 -14.38
CA SER A 182 -18.20 -9.96 -15.66
C SER A 182 -17.24 -8.86 -16.10
N GLN A 183 -16.42 -9.13 -17.09
CA GLN A 183 -15.58 -8.12 -17.73
C GLN A 183 -16.41 -6.98 -18.35
N GLU A 184 -17.58 -7.29 -18.88
CA GLU A 184 -18.51 -6.30 -19.44
C GLU A 184 -19.03 -5.35 -18.36
N ASP A 185 -19.37 -5.86 -17.17
CA ASP A 185 -19.81 -5.07 -16.03
C ASP A 185 -18.74 -4.07 -15.58
N MET A 186 -17.46 -4.40 -15.81
CA MET A 186 -16.31 -3.57 -15.52
C MET A 186 -15.88 -2.68 -16.69
N GLY A 187 -16.73 -2.53 -17.72
CA GLY A 187 -16.42 -1.69 -18.87
C GLY A 187 -15.29 -2.21 -19.75
N GLY A 188 -15.05 -3.51 -19.74
CA GLY A 188 -14.01 -4.19 -20.54
C GLY A 188 -12.69 -4.39 -19.78
N LEU A 189 -12.57 -3.96 -18.54
CA LEU A 189 -11.37 -4.22 -17.72
C LEU A 189 -11.27 -5.71 -17.37
N ASP A 190 -10.13 -6.33 -17.69
CA ASP A 190 -9.82 -7.71 -17.32
C ASP A 190 -9.12 -7.74 -15.96
N LEU A 191 -9.88 -7.51 -14.88
CA LEU A 191 -9.36 -7.47 -13.50
C LEU A 191 -9.14 -8.89 -12.92
N CYS A 192 -8.45 -9.77 -13.65
CA CYS A 192 -7.99 -11.03 -13.09
C CYS A 192 -6.76 -10.81 -12.20
N PHE A 193 -6.57 -11.70 -11.21
CA PHE A 193 -5.36 -11.66 -10.38
C PHE A 193 -4.10 -11.72 -11.23
N GLY A 194 -3.15 -10.84 -10.94
CA GLY A 194 -1.89 -10.71 -11.67
C GLY A 194 -1.92 -9.69 -12.82
N ASN A 195 -3.07 -9.18 -13.20
CA ASN A 195 -3.16 -8.19 -14.29
C ASN A 195 -2.87 -6.77 -13.79
N ALA A 196 -1.58 -6.43 -13.73
CA ALA A 196 -1.11 -5.13 -13.30
C ALA A 196 -1.61 -3.98 -14.19
N ALA A 197 -1.73 -4.21 -15.50
CA ALA A 197 -2.19 -3.18 -16.43
C ALA A 197 -3.66 -2.80 -16.17
N ALA A 198 -4.53 -3.79 -15.93
CA ALA A 198 -5.94 -3.53 -15.61
C ALA A 198 -6.09 -2.85 -14.25
N SER A 199 -5.27 -3.22 -13.26
CA SER A 199 -5.25 -2.54 -11.97
C SER A 199 -4.83 -1.08 -12.10
N LEU A 200 -3.73 -0.78 -12.80
CA LEU A 200 -3.29 0.60 -13.06
C LEU A 200 -4.35 1.41 -13.81
N GLU A 201 -4.97 0.85 -14.84
CA GLU A 201 -6.05 1.55 -15.56
C GLU A 201 -7.25 1.83 -14.65
N LEU A 202 -7.63 0.90 -13.79
CA LEU A 202 -8.68 1.15 -12.81
C LEU A 202 -8.34 2.32 -11.88
N LEU A 203 -7.08 2.39 -11.41
CA LEU A 203 -6.61 3.49 -10.57
C LEU A 203 -6.70 4.84 -11.32
N HIS A 204 -6.34 4.86 -12.59
CA HIS A 204 -6.49 6.04 -13.43
C HIS A 204 -7.97 6.42 -13.63
N GLN A 205 -8.86 5.45 -13.84
CA GLN A 205 -10.30 5.69 -13.94
C GLN A 205 -10.90 6.23 -12.64
N MET A 206 -10.46 5.71 -11.48
CA MET A 206 -10.88 6.25 -10.19
C MET A 206 -10.51 7.72 -10.03
N SER A 207 -9.30 8.09 -10.41
CA SER A 207 -8.83 9.49 -10.30
C SER A 207 -9.58 10.45 -11.22
N ARG A 208 -10.00 9.97 -12.41
CA ARG A 208 -10.76 10.77 -13.38
C ARG A 208 -12.27 10.74 -13.14
N GLY A 209 -12.77 9.83 -12.30
CA GLY A 209 -14.20 9.61 -12.11
C GLY A 209 -14.88 8.99 -13.33
N GLU A 210 -14.18 8.14 -14.08
CA GLU A 210 -14.62 7.53 -15.34
C GLU A 210 -14.76 6.02 -15.25
N GLY A 211 -15.46 5.43 -16.22
CA GLY A 211 -15.58 3.98 -16.37
C GLY A 211 -16.10 3.28 -15.12
N PHE A 212 -15.39 2.23 -14.70
CA PHE A 212 -15.68 1.48 -13.47
C PHE A 212 -15.13 2.17 -12.20
N GLY A 213 -14.25 3.16 -12.36
CA GLY A 213 -13.59 3.87 -11.28
C GLY A 213 -14.51 4.43 -10.19
N PRO A 214 -15.60 5.16 -10.52
CA PRO A 214 -16.54 5.68 -9.51
C PRO A 214 -17.17 4.60 -8.66
N LEU A 215 -17.47 3.43 -9.23
CA LEU A 215 -18.03 2.30 -8.51
C LEU A 215 -16.98 1.69 -7.57
N ALA A 216 -15.78 1.39 -8.08
CA ALA A 216 -14.67 0.88 -7.28
C ALA A 216 -14.31 1.82 -6.11
N GLY A 217 -14.39 3.13 -6.31
CA GLY A 217 -14.12 4.14 -5.29
C GLY A 217 -15.13 4.20 -4.13
N LEU A 218 -16.16 3.38 -4.14
CA LEU A 218 -17.14 3.31 -3.03
C LEU A 218 -16.62 2.54 -1.82
N GLY A 219 -15.61 1.69 -2.00
CA GLY A 219 -15.11 0.77 -0.99
C GLY A 219 -15.98 -0.47 -0.81
N ILE A 220 -15.42 -1.54 -0.22
CA ILE A 220 -16.01 -2.89 -0.16
C ILE A 220 -17.43 -2.91 0.40
N ARG A 221 -17.67 -2.22 1.52
CA ARG A 221 -18.99 -2.21 2.16
C ARG A 221 -20.11 -1.75 1.23
N ARG A 222 -19.86 -0.73 0.42
CA ARG A 222 -20.85 -0.23 -0.54
C ARG A 222 -20.87 -1.07 -1.80
N LEU A 223 -19.71 -1.55 -2.25
CA LEU A 223 -19.61 -2.43 -3.41
C LEU A 223 -20.42 -3.70 -3.24
N LYS A 224 -20.44 -4.33 -2.07
CA LYS A 224 -21.29 -5.49 -1.79
C LYS A 224 -22.74 -5.23 -2.15
N LYS A 225 -23.30 -4.08 -1.76
CA LYS A 225 -24.68 -3.70 -2.07
C LYS A 225 -24.89 -3.44 -3.56
N GLU A 226 -23.99 -2.64 -4.15
CA GLU A 226 -24.08 -2.30 -5.58
C GLU A 226 -23.96 -3.55 -6.47
N PHE A 227 -23.10 -4.51 -6.10
CA PHE A 227 -22.92 -5.73 -6.87
C PHE A 227 -24.14 -6.65 -6.81
N VAL A 228 -24.82 -6.73 -5.66
CA VAL A 228 -26.11 -7.43 -5.55
C VAL A 228 -27.18 -6.72 -6.40
N GLU A 229 -27.31 -5.41 -6.27
CA GLU A 229 -28.38 -4.64 -6.92
C GLU A 229 -28.20 -4.55 -8.44
N ARG A 230 -26.96 -4.36 -8.93
CA ARG A 230 -26.69 -4.14 -10.35
C ARG A 230 -26.43 -5.44 -11.13
N PHE A 231 -25.75 -6.38 -10.52
CA PHE A 231 -25.19 -7.56 -11.20
C PHE A 231 -25.79 -8.87 -10.69
N GLY A 232 -26.63 -8.84 -9.65
CA GLY A 232 -27.24 -10.04 -9.08
C GLY A 232 -26.26 -10.96 -8.36
N ALA A 233 -25.14 -10.42 -7.85
CA ALA A 233 -24.13 -11.16 -7.12
C ALA A 233 -24.71 -11.81 -5.85
N ASP A 234 -24.13 -12.94 -5.43
CA ASP A 234 -24.54 -13.64 -4.22
C ASP A 234 -24.08 -12.86 -2.96
N PRO A 235 -25.02 -12.31 -2.17
CA PRO A 235 -24.68 -11.52 -0.99
C PRO A 235 -23.93 -12.30 0.08
N ARG A 236 -24.12 -13.63 0.19
CA ARG A 236 -23.39 -14.46 1.15
C ARG A 236 -21.92 -14.58 0.75
N LEU A 237 -21.68 -14.86 -0.52
CA LEU A 237 -20.32 -14.94 -1.03
C LEU A 237 -19.60 -13.59 -0.88
N LEU A 238 -20.26 -12.48 -1.18
CA LEU A 238 -19.67 -11.15 -1.02
C LEU A 238 -19.31 -10.83 0.45
N GLU A 239 -20.14 -11.28 1.41
CA GLU A 239 -19.80 -11.13 2.84
C GLU A 239 -18.61 -12.01 3.24
N ASP A 240 -18.50 -13.22 2.71
CA ASP A 240 -17.42 -14.15 3.05
C ASP A 240 -16.05 -13.66 2.53
N ILE A 241 -16.00 -13.04 1.35
CA ILE A 241 -14.74 -12.62 0.71
C ILE A 241 -14.42 -11.12 0.89
N GLY A 242 -15.40 -10.32 1.27
CA GLY A 242 -15.25 -8.86 1.38
C GLY A 242 -14.74 -8.43 2.75
N MET A 243 -13.43 -8.33 2.90
CA MET A 243 -12.80 -7.94 4.15
C MET A 243 -12.90 -6.43 4.38
N GLU A 244 -13.67 -6.04 5.39
CA GLU A 244 -13.74 -4.66 5.84
C GLU A 244 -14.16 -4.59 7.30
N ASN A 245 -13.76 -3.56 8.00
CA ASN A 245 -14.20 -3.28 9.35
C ASN A 245 -14.67 -1.84 9.46
N LYS A 246 -15.96 -1.64 9.74
CA LYS A 246 -16.61 -0.32 9.84
C LYS A 246 -16.53 0.51 8.54
N GLY A 247 -16.33 -0.15 7.40
CA GLY A 247 -16.11 0.51 6.09
C GLY A 247 -14.70 0.99 5.86
N LEU A 248 -13.74 0.50 6.66
CA LEU A 248 -12.31 0.59 6.40
C LEU A 248 -11.81 -0.78 5.93
N GLU A 249 -11.10 -0.79 4.85
CA GLU A 249 -10.45 -1.96 4.25
C GLU A 249 -9.03 -2.16 4.80
#